data_d9026ef665de355e8667e201f728f8d6
#
_entry.id   d9026ef665de355e8667e201f728f8d6
#
_cell.length_a   1.000
_cell.length_b   1.000
_cell.length_c   1.000
_cell.angle_alpha   90.00
_cell.angle_beta   90.00
_cell.angle_gamma   90.00
#
_symmetry.space_group_name_H-M   'P 1'
#
loop_
_entity.id
_entity.type
_entity.pdbx_description
1 polymer ?
#
loop_
_entity_poly.entity_id
_entity_poly.type
_entity_poly.pdbx_seq_one_letter_code
_entity_poly.pdbx_strand_id
1 'polypeptide(L)'
;MDLGARVAVEAPVEVAPDDAILLADGAFLQRPELDALWDLRVWVDVGFDEVLRRGVARDQEWMESAAAAEARYRTKYIPGEARYLAEVRPAERAQIAVDNRDPSSPRLTIRG
;
A
#
# COMPACT_ATOMS: atom_id res chain seq x y z
N MET A 1 16.01 1.18 -4.67
CA MET A 1 16.30 0.73 -3.29
C MET A 1 16.61 -0.75 -3.31
N ASP A 2 17.66 -1.15 -2.67
CA ASP A 2 18.00 -2.57 -2.51
C ASP A 2 17.29 -3.15 -1.28
N LEU A 3 16.22 -3.92 -1.50
CA LEU A 3 15.42 -4.52 -0.45
C LEU A 3 16.15 -5.67 0.28
N GLY A 4 17.14 -6.29 -0.36
CA GLY A 4 17.90 -7.39 0.25
C GLY A 4 18.95 -6.94 1.25
N ALA A 5 19.51 -5.77 1.09
CA ALA A 5 20.64 -5.30 1.89
C ALA A 5 20.23 -4.64 3.21
N ARG A 6 19.04 -4.11 3.34
CA ARG A 6 18.53 -3.37 4.52
C ARG A 6 19.48 -2.26 4.97
N VAL A 7 20.12 -1.58 4.05
CA VAL A 7 21.04 -0.48 4.32
C VAL A 7 20.30 0.83 4.18
N ALA A 8 20.47 1.72 5.15
CA ALA A 8 19.95 3.08 5.05
C ALA A 8 20.70 3.82 3.92
N VAL A 9 19.96 4.40 3.00
CA VAL A 9 20.52 5.20 1.92
C VAL A 9 20.29 6.67 2.23
N GLU A 10 21.38 7.44 2.36
CA GLU A 10 21.28 8.88 2.46
C GLU A 10 21.15 9.48 1.05
N ALA A 11 20.07 10.18 0.81
CA ALA A 11 19.84 10.91 -0.42
C ALA A 11 19.67 12.40 -0.11
N PRO A 12 20.12 13.30 -1.00
CA PRO A 12 19.90 14.72 -0.81
C PRO A 12 18.39 15.03 -0.84
N VAL A 13 17.99 16.00 -0.03
CA VAL A 13 16.61 16.50 -0.06
C VAL A 13 16.41 17.33 -1.31
N GLU A 14 15.40 16.99 -2.09
CA GLU A 14 14.98 17.78 -3.23
C GLU A 14 13.69 18.50 -2.90
N VAL A 15 13.59 19.76 -3.33
CA VAL A 15 12.40 20.58 -3.11
C VAL A 15 11.62 20.66 -4.43
N ALA A 16 10.37 20.17 -4.42
CA ALA A 16 9.51 20.27 -5.57
C ALA A 16 9.01 21.70 -5.80
N PRO A 17 8.69 22.07 -7.05
CA PRO A 17 8.03 23.35 -7.33
C PRO A 17 6.69 23.48 -6.60
N ASP A 18 6.27 24.73 -6.34
CA ASP A 18 5.02 24.99 -5.59
C ASP A 18 3.76 24.45 -6.25
N ASP A 19 3.78 24.29 -7.57
CA ASP A 19 2.66 23.74 -8.35
C ASP A 19 2.76 22.22 -8.60
N ALA A 20 3.72 21.57 -7.97
CA ALA A 20 3.91 20.12 -8.13
C ALA A 20 2.77 19.33 -7.51
N ILE A 21 2.47 18.18 -8.13
CA ILE A 21 1.57 17.17 -7.59
C ILE A 21 2.42 16.00 -7.11
N LEU A 22 2.27 15.65 -5.83
CA LEU A 22 2.93 14.47 -5.27
C LEU A 22 1.96 13.28 -5.34
N LEU A 23 2.40 12.22 -6.00
CA LEU A 23 1.69 10.95 -6.01
C LEU A 23 2.47 9.95 -5.15
N ALA A 24 1.84 9.45 -4.10
CA ALA A 24 2.46 8.47 -3.20
C ALA A 24 1.60 7.23 -3.10
N ASP A 25 2.23 6.07 -3.11
CA ASP A 25 1.57 4.80 -2.83
C ASP A 25 2.23 4.08 -1.67
N GLY A 26 1.46 3.31 -0.93
CA GLY A 26 1.96 2.58 0.22
C GLY A 26 0.85 1.97 1.06
N ALA A 27 1.24 1.11 2.00
CA ALA A 27 0.30 0.31 2.77
C ALA A 27 -0.42 1.09 3.88
N PHE A 28 0.25 2.03 4.54
CA PHE A 28 -0.25 2.66 5.77
C PHE A 28 -0.28 4.19 5.69
N LEU A 29 -0.57 4.73 4.51
CA LEU A 29 -0.48 6.16 4.25
C LEU A 29 -1.56 7.00 4.94
N GLN A 30 -2.70 6.42 5.30
CA GLN A 30 -3.79 7.13 5.99
C GLN A 30 -3.72 7.02 7.51
N ARG A 31 -2.65 6.45 8.06
CA ARG A 31 -2.47 6.43 9.52
C ARG A 31 -2.48 7.86 10.09
N PRO A 32 -2.90 8.05 11.36
CA PRO A 32 -3.10 9.40 11.92
C PRO A 32 -1.90 10.33 11.80
N GLU A 33 -0.69 9.80 11.89
CA GLU A 33 0.55 10.59 11.81
C GLU A 33 0.78 11.20 10.43
N LEU A 34 0.17 10.65 9.38
CA LEU A 34 0.36 11.08 8.00
C LEU A 34 -0.90 11.66 7.36
N ASP A 35 -2.08 11.30 7.88
CA ASP A 35 -3.35 11.58 7.21
C ASP A 35 -3.57 13.05 6.86
N ALA A 36 -3.15 13.95 7.74
CA ALA A 36 -3.31 15.39 7.53
C ALA A 36 -2.46 15.96 6.39
N LEU A 37 -1.47 15.21 5.91
CA LEU A 37 -0.59 15.64 4.82
C LEU A 37 -1.23 15.48 3.45
N TRP A 38 -2.27 14.67 3.32
CA TRP A 38 -2.86 14.32 2.04
C TRP A 38 -4.02 15.24 1.68
N ASP A 39 -4.02 15.76 0.46
CA ASP A 39 -5.13 16.52 -0.09
C ASP A 39 -6.22 15.61 -0.67
N LEU A 40 -5.83 14.46 -1.20
CA LEU A 40 -6.74 13.48 -1.77
C LEU A 40 -6.29 12.08 -1.37
N ARG A 41 -7.24 11.24 -0.98
CA ARG A 41 -7.01 9.84 -0.60
C ARG A 41 -7.75 8.93 -1.55
N VAL A 42 -7.03 7.96 -2.10
CA VAL A 42 -7.58 6.92 -2.96
C VAL A 42 -7.35 5.58 -2.27
N TRP A 43 -8.42 4.86 -2.00
CA TRP A 43 -8.34 3.51 -1.46
C TRP A 43 -8.50 2.49 -2.59
N VAL A 44 -7.57 1.57 -2.70
CA VAL A 44 -7.64 0.47 -3.66
C VAL A 44 -7.91 -0.83 -2.91
N ASP A 45 -9.09 -1.41 -3.12
CA ASP A 45 -9.51 -2.64 -2.47
C ASP A 45 -9.23 -3.85 -3.36
N VAL A 46 -8.47 -4.79 -2.82
CA VAL A 46 -8.09 -6.02 -3.52
C VAL A 46 -8.55 -7.26 -2.74
N GLY A 47 -8.66 -7.16 -1.40
CA GLY A 47 -8.91 -8.29 -0.51
C GLY A 47 -7.62 -9.02 -0.13
N PHE A 48 -7.61 -9.66 1.04
CA PHE A 48 -6.39 -10.28 1.57
C PHE A 48 -5.90 -11.47 0.74
N ASP A 49 -6.80 -12.28 0.19
CA ASP A 49 -6.40 -13.42 -0.64
C ASP A 49 -5.66 -12.98 -1.91
N GLU A 50 -6.15 -11.93 -2.56
CA GLU A 50 -5.48 -11.36 -3.73
C GLU A 50 -4.18 -10.64 -3.36
N VAL A 51 -4.12 -9.97 -2.22
CA VAL A 51 -2.89 -9.37 -1.70
C VAL A 51 -1.82 -10.45 -1.53
N LEU A 52 -2.19 -11.57 -0.89
CA LEU A 52 -1.28 -12.69 -0.70
C LEU A 52 -0.79 -13.26 -2.04
N ARG A 53 -1.72 -13.56 -2.94
CA ARG A 53 -1.38 -14.16 -4.24
C ARG A 53 -0.46 -13.25 -5.09
N ARG A 54 -0.81 -11.99 -5.20
CA ARG A 54 -0.05 -11.02 -6.00
C ARG A 54 1.30 -10.72 -5.35
N GLY A 55 1.32 -10.59 -4.04
CA GLY A 55 2.54 -10.31 -3.29
C GLY A 55 3.54 -11.44 -3.36
N VAL A 56 3.09 -12.69 -3.21
CA VAL A 56 3.96 -13.86 -3.32
C VAL A 56 4.52 -13.98 -4.74
N ALA A 57 3.68 -13.81 -5.76
CA ALA A 57 4.13 -13.87 -7.15
C ALA A 57 5.20 -12.81 -7.48
N ARG A 58 5.05 -11.61 -6.93
CA ARG A 58 6.00 -10.52 -7.14
C ARG A 58 7.30 -10.71 -6.35
N ASP A 59 7.19 -11.16 -5.10
CA ASP A 59 8.31 -11.07 -4.15
C ASP A 59 9.11 -12.38 -4.01
N GLN A 60 8.67 -13.49 -4.60
CA GLN A 60 9.33 -14.79 -4.45
C GLN A 60 10.80 -14.80 -4.90
N GLU A 61 11.16 -13.96 -5.87
CA GLU A 61 12.53 -13.92 -6.40
C GLU A 61 13.52 -13.37 -5.37
N TRP A 62 13.14 -12.33 -4.64
CA TRP A 62 14.03 -11.71 -3.67
C TRP A 62 13.86 -12.28 -2.25
N MET A 63 12.82 -13.05 -1.98
CA MET A 63 12.57 -13.73 -0.71
C MET A 63 12.97 -15.20 -0.71
N GLU A 64 13.93 -15.61 -1.49
CA GLU A 64 14.43 -16.98 -1.61
C GLU A 64 13.45 -17.97 -2.25
N SER A 65 12.15 -17.94 -1.86
CA SER A 65 11.15 -18.86 -2.36
C SER A 65 9.74 -18.31 -2.20
N ALA A 66 8.80 -18.91 -2.92
CA ALA A 66 7.38 -18.60 -2.76
C ALA A 66 6.88 -18.93 -1.35
N ALA A 67 7.38 -20.02 -0.74
CA ALA A 67 7.00 -20.40 0.62
C ALA A 67 7.47 -19.37 1.66
N ALA A 68 8.69 -18.84 1.52
CA ALA A 68 9.20 -17.79 2.40
C ALA A 68 8.40 -16.49 2.25
N ALA A 69 8.05 -16.12 1.03
CA ALA A 69 7.23 -14.94 0.76
C ALA A 69 5.84 -15.09 1.37
N GLU A 70 5.19 -16.25 1.19
CA GLU A 70 3.86 -16.53 1.75
C GLU A 70 3.88 -16.45 3.28
N ALA A 71 4.88 -17.06 3.92
CA ALA A 71 5.01 -17.03 5.38
C ALA A 71 5.13 -15.60 5.89
N ARG A 72 5.90 -14.75 5.22
CA ARG A 72 6.07 -13.36 5.61
C ARG A 72 4.77 -12.54 5.47
N TYR A 73 4.01 -12.76 4.40
CA TYR A 73 2.72 -12.11 4.23
C TYR A 73 1.72 -12.53 5.31
N ARG A 74 1.61 -13.83 5.60
CA ARG A 74 0.67 -14.33 6.61
C ARG A 74 1.01 -13.93 8.03
N THR A 75 2.29 -13.86 8.36
CA THR A 75 2.72 -13.60 9.75
C THR A 75 2.95 -12.13 10.04
N LYS A 76 3.21 -11.31 9.03
CA LYS A 76 3.61 -9.92 9.24
C LYS A 76 2.76 -8.91 8.48
N TYR A 77 2.65 -9.04 7.16
CA TYR A 77 2.00 -8.02 6.34
C TYR A 77 0.48 -8.04 6.48
N ILE A 78 -0.15 -9.20 6.36
CA ILE A 78 -1.62 -9.31 6.44
C ILE A 78 -2.14 -8.97 7.83
N PRO A 79 -1.58 -9.48 8.95
CA PRO A 79 -2.01 -9.05 10.27
C PRO A 79 -1.84 -7.56 10.53
N GLY A 80 -0.74 -6.97 10.08
CA GLY A 80 -0.51 -5.53 10.19
C GLY A 80 -1.52 -4.71 9.42
N GLU A 81 -1.83 -5.13 8.20
CA GLU A 81 -2.83 -4.47 7.36
C GLU A 81 -4.24 -4.63 7.93
N ALA A 82 -4.59 -5.81 8.45
CA ALA A 82 -5.88 -6.02 9.09
C ALA A 82 -6.09 -5.10 10.29
N ARG A 83 -5.06 -4.91 11.10
CA ARG A 83 -5.09 -3.96 12.22
C ARG A 83 -5.28 -2.52 11.73
N TYR A 84 -4.57 -2.12 10.71
CA TYR A 84 -4.70 -0.80 10.08
C TYR A 84 -6.12 -0.56 9.57
N LEU A 85 -6.71 -1.54 8.87
CA LEU A 85 -8.08 -1.43 8.38
C LEU A 85 -9.10 -1.28 9.52
N ALA A 86 -8.90 -1.99 10.63
CA ALA A 86 -9.79 -1.92 11.78
C ALA A 86 -9.68 -0.60 12.55
N GLU A 87 -8.46 -0.09 12.72
CA GLU A 87 -8.20 1.13 13.50
C GLU A 87 -8.42 2.40 12.70
N VAL A 88 -7.99 2.44 11.45
CA VAL A 88 -7.98 3.65 10.62
C VAL A 88 -9.21 3.76 9.73
N ARG A 89 -9.74 2.63 9.26
CA ARG A 89 -10.87 2.57 8.31
C ARG A 89 -10.62 3.42 7.06
N PRO A 90 -9.51 3.18 6.36
CA PRO A 90 -9.09 4.05 5.26
C PRO A 90 -10.08 4.10 4.10
N ALA A 91 -10.76 2.99 3.81
CA ALA A 91 -11.75 2.93 2.73
C ALA A 91 -12.93 3.89 2.97
N GLU A 92 -13.36 4.04 4.22
CA GLU A 92 -14.47 4.94 4.58
C GLU A 92 -14.04 6.42 4.53
N ARG A 93 -12.77 6.70 4.73
CA ARG A 93 -12.21 8.05 4.80
C ARG A 93 -11.67 8.56 3.46
N ALA A 94 -11.46 7.68 2.50
CA ALA A 94 -10.97 8.06 1.17
C ALA A 94 -12.06 8.71 0.34
N GLN A 95 -11.70 9.71 -0.44
CA GLN A 95 -12.62 10.38 -1.36
C GLN A 95 -12.93 9.50 -2.57
N ILE A 96 -11.99 8.65 -2.95
CA ILE A 96 -12.13 7.73 -4.08
C ILE A 96 -11.82 6.33 -3.59
N ALA A 97 -12.70 5.38 -3.89
CA ALA A 97 -12.47 3.96 -3.63
C ALA A 97 -12.49 3.20 -4.95
N VAL A 98 -11.49 2.37 -5.16
CA VAL A 98 -11.36 1.51 -6.34
C VAL A 98 -11.49 0.06 -5.91
N ASP A 99 -12.54 -0.62 -6.38
CA ASP A 99 -12.64 -2.06 -6.24
C ASP A 99 -11.81 -2.70 -7.36
N ASN A 100 -10.64 -3.19 -7.03
CA ASN A 100 -9.69 -3.77 -7.97
C ASN A 100 -9.51 -5.28 -7.76
N ARG A 101 -10.51 -5.95 -7.20
CA ARG A 101 -10.48 -7.41 -7.05
C ARG A 101 -10.39 -8.10 -8.40
N ASP A 102 -11.05 -7.54 -9.41
CA ASP A 102 -10.87 -7.92 -10.81
C ASP A 102 -10.16 -6.77 -11.55
N PRO A 103 -8.84 -6.87 -11.83
CA PRO A 103 -8.10 -5.78 -12.45
C PRO A 103 -8.51 -5.52 -13.92
N SER A 104 -9.20 -6.45 -14.56
CA SER A 104 -9.73 -6.21 -15.91
C SER A 104 -11.05 -5.44 -15.90
N SER A 105 -11.67 -5.28 -14.74
CA SER A 105 -12.95 -4.58 -14.58
C SER A 105 -12.99 -3.81 -13.24
N PRO A 106 -12.10 -2.85 -13.03
CA PRO A 106 -12.09 -2.08 -11.78
C PRO A 106 -13.34 -1.21 -11.68
N ARG A 107 -13.85 -1.06 -10.44
CA ARG A 107 -15.01 -0.22 -10.15
C ARG A 107 -14.60 0.96 -9.28
N LEU A 108 -15.01 2.14 -9.70
CA LEU A 108 -14.66 3.39 -9.04
C LEU A 108 -15.88 3.96 -8.32
N THR A 109 -15.69 4.31 -7.04
CA THR A 109 -16.68 5.07 -6.26
C THR A 109 -16.05 6.39 -5.84
N ILE A 110 -16.71 7.50 -6.20
CA ILE A 110 -16.26 8.84 -5.84
C ILE A 110 -17.21 9.38 -4.78
N ARG A 111 -16.65 9.84 -3.66
CA ARG A 111 -17.39 10.46 -2.57
C ARG A 111 -17.11 11.95 -2.55
N GLY A 112 -18.17 12.72 -2.45
CA GLY A 112 -18.08 14.16 -2.41
C GLY A 112 -17.44 14.74 -1.17
#